data_6e814226962c98461f1c117bec4a1884
#
_entry.id   6e814226962c98461f1c117bec4a1884
#
_cell.length_a   1.000
_cell.length_b   1.000
_cell.length_c   1.000
_cell.angle_alpha   90.00
_cell.angle_beta   90.00
_cell.angle_gamma   90.00
#
_symmetry.space_group_name_H-M   'P 1'
#
loop_
_entity.id
_entity.type
_entity.pdbx_description
1 polymer ?
#
loop_
_entity_poly.entity_id
_entity_poly.type
_entity_poly.pdbx_seq_one_letter_code
_entity_poly.pdbx_strand_id
1 'polypeptide(L)'
;MRLKTLLVAAALAVCLSIVYAPNTFAQNLLTNGNFGTGTFSGWTTSNNFEDTEVVSGAFYDYSGGQGGSTYYAVLGPVGTDGTLSQSFTDTSGASYTFSFWFASVGDNPSDFSAYWDGTAVLSLTNPNTGANWTEYTFTETGTGHDSISFNFRDDPEYMALDNVSVTEVSGQTVPEPSSWLLLGTGVLGLGGIVRRKLRR
;
A
#
# COMPACT_ATOMS: atom_id res chain seq x y z
N MET A 1 -43.80 -28.20 -24.10
CA MET A 1 -43.65 -27.42 -22.87
C MET A 1 -42.22 -27.40 -22.27
N ARG A 2 -41.37 -28.40 -22.56
CA ARG A 2 -40.02 -28.55 -21.96
C ARG A 2 -38.94 -27.65 -22.55
N LEU A 3 -39.00 -27.25 -23.82
CA LEU A 3 -37.95 -26.44 -24.46
C LEU A 3 -37.96 -24.95 -24.00
N LYS A 4 -39.16 -24.41 -23.71
CA LYS A 4 -39.30 -23.02 -23.25
C LYS A 4 -38.79 -22.83 -21.81
N THR A 5 -38.95 -23.85 -20.97
CA THR A 5 -38.46 -23.82 -19.56
C THR A 5 -36.95 -23.96 -19.49
N LEU A 6 -36.31 -24.70 -20.39
CA LEU A 6 -34.85 -24.82 -20.46
C LEU A 6 -34.17 -23.50 -20.89
N LEU A 7 -34.75 -22.76 -21.83
CA LEU A 7 -34.21 -21.48 -22.29
C LEU A 7 -34.30 -20.38 -21.24
N VAL A 8 -35.35 -20.37 -20.42
CA VAL A 8 -35.47 -19.42 -19.31
C VAL A 8 -34.49 -19.75 -18.18
N ALA A 9 -34.31 -21.03 -17.87
CA ALA A 9 -33.36 -21.48 -16.86
C ALA A 9 -31.90 -21.19 -17.26
N ALA A 10 -31.53 -21.35 -18.53
CA ALA A 10 -30.22 -21.03 -19.05
C ALA A 10 -29.92 -19.51 -19.02
N ALA A 11 -30.91 -18.67 -19.32
CA ALA A 11 -30.78 -17.23 -19.24
C ALA A 11 -30.61 -16.73 -17.79
N LEU A 12 -31.31 -17.35 -16.82
CA LEU A 12 -31.16 -17.02 -15.40
C LEU A 12 -29.82 -17.47 -14.84
N ALA A 13 -29.27 -18.60 -15.27
CA ALA A 13 -27.98 -19.10 -14.83
C ALA A 13 -26.81 -18.22 -15.32
N VAL A 14 -26.92 -17.64 -16.53
CA VAL A 14 -25.91 -16.69 -17.05
C VAL A 14 -25.94 -15.36 -16.30
N CYS A 15 -27.10 -14.91 -15.82
CA CYS A 15 -27.20 -13.66 -15.03
C CYS A 15 -26.63 -13.79 -13.61
N LEU A 16 -26.55 -15.01 -13.04
CA LEU A 16 -26.08 -15.20 -11.66
C LEU A 16 -24.55 -15.31 -11.54
N SER A 17 -23.82 -15.46 -12.65
CA SER A 17 -22.37 -15.63 -12.65
C SER A 17 -21.55 -14.33 -12.75
N ILE A 18 -22.19 -13.15 -12.73
CA ILE A 18 -21.55 -11.87 -13.07
C ILE A 18 -21.21 -10.99 -11.84
N VAL A 19 -21.39 -11.43 -10.60
CA VAL A 19 -21.38 -10.47 -9.47
C VAL A 19 -20.31 -10.73 -8.41
N TYR A 20 -19.18 -11.28 -8.71
CA TYR A 20 -18.06 -11.26 -7.78
C TYR A 20 -16.77 -10.84 -8.48
N ALA A 21 -16.57 -9.53 -8.66
CA ALA A 21 -15.22 -9.03 -8.71
C ALA A 21 -14.66 -9.10 -7.27
N PRO A 22 -13.63 -9.89 -6.99
CA PRO A 22 -13.00 -9.86 -5.69
C PRO A 22 -12.48 -8.43 -5.47
N ASN A 23 -12.80 -7.83 -4.31
CA ASN A 23 -12.09 -6.64 -3.86
C ASN A 23 -10.65 -7.07 -3.60
N THR A 24 -9.78 -6.90 -4.57
CA THR A 24 -8.34 -7.02 -4.34
C THR A 24 -7.91 -5.77 -3.58
N PHE A 25 -7.67 -5.89 -2.29
CA PHE A 25 -6.93 -4.86 -1.57
C PHE A 25 -5.58 -4.71 -2.27
N ALA A 26 -5.15 -3.47 -2.50
CA ALA A 26 -3.83 -3.20 -3.05
C ALA A 26 -2.79 -3.84 -2.12
N GLN A 27 -1.97 -4.72 -2.69
CA GLN A 27 -0.93 -5.42 -1.93
C GLN A 27 0.23 -4.47 -1.68
N ASN A 28 0.79 -4.49 -0.46
CA ASN A 28 2.05 -3.81 -0.19
C ASN A 28 3.17 -4.45 -1.02
N LEU A 29 3.86 -3.66 -1.82
CA LEU A 29 4.98 -4.11 -2.65
C LEU A 29 6.25 -4.38 -1.84
N LEU A 30 6.32 -3.86 -0.61
CA LEU A 30 7.47 -4.04 0.26
C LEU A 30 7.40 -5.36 1.01
N THR A 31 8.57 -5.96 1.18
CA THR A 31 8.76 -7.10 2.08
C THR A 31 9.03 -6.60 3.48
N ASN A 32 8.32 -7.15 4.48
CA ASN A 32 8.57 -6.86 5.89
C ASN A 32 8.48 -5.34 6.23
N GLY A 33 7.54 -4.63 5.61
CA GLY A 33 7.36 -3.20 5.87
C GLY A 33 6.87 -2.87 7.27
N ASN A 34 6.25 -3.81 7.96
CA ASN A 34 5.82 -3.73 9.35
C ASN A 34 6.85 -4.32 10.34
N PHE A 35 8.06 -4.64 9.88
CA PHE A 35 9.13 -5.28 10.66
C PHE A 35 8.71 -6.58 11.38
N GLY A 36 7.62 -7.21 10.97
CA GLY A 36 7.00 -8.35 11.63
C GLY A 36 7.87 -9.60 11.76
N THR A 37 9.00 -9.67 11.04
CA THR A 37 10.01 -10.73 11.21
C THR A 37 10.88 -10.57 12.46
N GLY A 38 10.79 -9.41 13.15
CA GLY A 38 11.67 -9.05 14.27
C GLY A 38 13.10 -8.71 13.84
N THR A 39 13.33 -8.47 12.54
CA THR A 39 14.62 -8.13 11.95
C THR A 39 14.45 -7.21 10.74
N PHE A 40 15.54 -6.68 10.18
CA PHE A 40 15.54 -5.95 8.91
C PHE A 40 15.55 -6.90 7.68
N SER A 41 15.01 -8.11 7.77
CA SER A 41 14.91 -9.02 6.63
C SER A 41 14.15 -8.37 5.47
N GLY A 42 14.72 -8.39 4.26
CA GLY A 42 14.16 -7.73 3.07
C GLY A 42 14.60 -6.27 2.90
N TRP A 43 15.24 -5.67 3.90
CA TRP A 43 15.79 -4.32 3.85
C TRP A 43 17.29 -4.35 3.64
N THR A 44 17.80 -3.33 2.96
CA THR A 44 19.22 -3.04 2.83
C THR A 44 19.61 -1.94 3.81
N THR A 45 20.61 -2.20 4.63
CA THR A 45 21.15 -1.26 5.61
C THR A 45 22.52 -0.78 5.16
N SER A 46 22.84 0.49 5.32
CA SER A 46 24.13 1.06 4.93
C SER A 46 24.47 2.29 5.77
N ASN A 47 25.70 2.77 5.58
CA ASN A 47 26.28 3.89 6.33
C ASN A 47 26.40 3.57 7.85
N ASN A 48 26.19 4.56 8.72
CA ASN A 48 26.17 4.34 10.15
C ASN A 48 24.85 3.64 10.55
N PHE A 49 24.92 2.37 10.90
CA PHE A 49 23.74 1.59 11.31
C PHE A 49 23.87 1.07 12.75
N GLU A 50 24.80 1.66 13.52
CA GLU A 50 24.93 1.40 14.96
C GLU A 50 23.66 1.92 15.67
N ASP A 51 23.31 1.31 16.78
CA ASP A 51 22.13 1.68 17.59
C ASP A 51 20.81 1.72 16.79
N THR A 52 20.73 0.86 15.77
CA THR A 52 19.52 0.72 14.92
C THR A 52 19.10 -0.75 14.91
N GLU A 53 17.92 -1.02 15.43
CA GLU A 53 17.42 -2.38 15.60
C GLU A 53 15.90 -2.48 15.44
N VAL A 54 15.40 -3.72 15.29
CA VAL A 54 13.96 -4.01 15.38
C VAL A 54 13.66 -4.51 16.78
N VAL A 55 12.76 -3.83 17.46
CA VAL A 55 12.38 -4.11 18.85
C VAL A 55 10.93 -4.54 18.95
N SER A 56 10.56 -5.11 20.12
CA SER A 56 9.18 -5.48 20.43
C SER A 56 8.76 -4.93 21.79
N GLY A 57 7.49 -4.54 21.89
CA GLY A 57 6.96 -3.96 23.12
C GLY A 57 7.48 -2.55 23.40
N ALA A 58 7.53 -2.15 24.66
CA ALA A 58 8.01 -0.82 25.03
C ALA A 58 9.54 -0.73 24.88
N PHE A 59 10.03 0.38 24.34
CA PHE A 59 11.44 0.69 24.22
C PHE A 59 11.65 2.19 24.43
N TYR A 60 12.42 2.57 25.44
CA TYR A 60 12.57 3.97 25.89
C TYR A 60 11.19 4.67 26.01
N ASP A 61 10.98 5.77 25.33
CA ASP A 61 9.74 6.55 25.39
C ASP A 61 8.60 5.98 24.51
N TYR A 62 8.88 4.95 23.71
CA TYR A 62 7.89 4.33 22.85
C TYR A 62 7.18 3.18 23.58
N SER A 63 5.86 3.19 23.58
CA SER A 63 5.02 2.17 24.26
C SER A 63 4.83 0.89 23.47
N GLY A 64 5.34 0.80 22.25
CA GLY A 64 5.22 -0.32 21.31
C GLY A 64 4.99 0.13 19.89
N GLY A 65 4.86 -0.82 18.95
CA GLY A 65 4.64 -0.58 17.55
C GLY A 65 3.29 0.08 17.25
N GLN A 66 3.20 0.70 16.09
CA GLN A 66 2.01 1.41 15.64
C GLN A 66 0.84 0.44 15.41
N GLY A 67 -0.38 0.83 15.82
CA GLY A 67 -1.60 0.03 15.59
C GLY A 67 -1.62 -1.33 16.26
N GLY A 68 -0.78 -1.56 17.29
CA GLY A 68 -0.65 -2.84 17.97
C GLY A 68 0.31 -3.81 17.27
N SER A 69 1.16 -3.32 16.36
CA SER A 69 2.27 -4.10 15.80
C SER A 69 3.16 -4.64 16.92
N THR A 70 3.59 -5.89 16.78
CA THR A 70 4.48 -6.51 17.76
C THR A 70 5.89 -5.95 17.66
N TYR A 71 6.34 -5.60 16.44
CA TYR A 71 7.69 -5.16 16.13
C TYR A 71 7.67 -3.80 15.43
N TYR A 72 8.72 -3.02 15.63
CA TYR A 72 8.98 -1.76 14.94
C TYR A 72 10.48 -1.48 14.94
N ALA A 73 10.93 -0.62 14.03
CA ALA A 73 12.33 -0.21 13.98
C ALA A 73 12.57 0.97 14.93
N VAL A 74 13.70 0.95 15.65
CA VAL A 74 14.27 2.08 16.36
C VAL A 74 15.56 2.49 15.67
N LEU A 75 15.75 3.79 15.51
CA LEU A 75 16.74 4.42 14.64
C LEU A 75 17.55 5.42 15.47
N GLY A 76 18.76 5.04 15.87
CA GLY A 76 19.58 5.82 16.81
C GLY A 76 21.05 6.00 16.43
N PRO A 77 21.45 6.07 15.11
CA PRO A 77 22.85 6.29 14.79
C PRO A 77 23.32 7.68 15.22
N VAL A 78 24.50 7.73 15.84
CA VAL A 78 25.10 8.93 16.40
C VAL A 78 26.17 9.47 15.45
N GLY A 79 26.24 10.77 15.26
CA GLY A 79 27.30 11.47 14.54
C GLY A 79 27.12 11.54 13.03
N THR A 80 26.71 10.49 12.37
CA THR A 80 26.45 10.44 10.92
C THR A 80 25.20 9.60 10.63
N ASP A 81 24.55 9.88 9.49
CA ASP A 81 23.30 9.22 9.11
C ASP A 81 23.46 7.72 8.89
N GLY A 82 22.47 6.97 9.32
CA GLY A 82 22.18 5.62 8.87
C GLY A 82 21.24 5.64 7.66
N THR A 83 21.21 4.55 6.90
CA THR A 83 20.30 4.41 5.76
C THR A 83 19.61 3.04 5.79
N LEU A 84 18.30 3.05 5.63
CA LEU A 84 17.47 1.86 5.43
C LEU A 84 16.77 1.98 4.10
N SER A 85 16.88 0.98 3.20
CA SER A 85 16.29 1.05 1.86
C SER A 85 15.74 -0.28 1.39
N GLN A 86 14.78 -0.21 0.45
CA GLN A 86 14.25 -1.38 -0.24
C GLN A 86 13.87 -1.02 -1.67
N SER A 87 14.26 -1.87 -2.64
CA SER A 87 13.82 -1.78 -4.03
C SER A 87 12.69 -2.77 -4.29
N PHE A 88 11.80 -2.43 -5.19
CA PHE A 88 10.66 -3.26 -5.57
C PHE A 88 10.37 -3.10 -7.07
N THR A 89 9.61 -4.03 -7.62
CA THR A 89 9.11 -3.95 -9.01
C THR A 89 7.68 -3.43 -8.96
N ASP A 90 7.39 -2.50 -9.86
CA ASP A 90 6.09 -1.87 -9.98
C ASP A 90 5.64 -1.77 -11.45
N THR A 91 4.60 -1.01 -11.73
CA THR A 91 4.10 -0.74 -13.09
C THR A 91 4.45 0.68 -13.48
N SER A 92 5.25 0.83 -14.55
CA SER A 92 5.63 2.15 -15.07
C SER A 92 4.40 2.98 -15.45
N GLY A 93 4.33 4.21 -14.95
CA GLY A 93 3.25 5.15 -15.14
C GLY A 93 2.03 4.95 -14.24
N ALA A 94 2.00 3.88 -13.41
CA ALA A 94 0.97 3.72 -12.40
C ALA A 94 1.23 4.63 -11.20
N SER A 95 0.18 4.97 -10.46
CA SER A 95 0.26 5.79 -9.25
C SER A 95 0.32 4.92 -8.02
N TYR A 96 1.17 5.28 -7.08
CA TYR A 96 1.40 4.54 -5.83
C TYR A 96 1.20 5.45 -4.62
N THR A 97 0.67 4.88 -3.54
CA THR A 97 0.71 5.49 -2.21
C THR A 97 1.93 4.93 -1.48
N PHE A 98 2.86 5.79 -1.14
CA PHE A 98 3.96 5.53 -0.22
C PHE A 98 3.58 6.08 1.15
N SER A 99 3.52 5.24 2.18
CA SER A 99 3.20 5.65 3.54
C SER A 99 4.06 4.94 4.58
N PHE A 100 4.21 5.59 5.73
CA PHE A 100 4.88 5.02 6.91
C PHE A 100 4.44 5.76 8.17
N TRP A 101 4.62 5.11 9.32
CA TRP A 101 4.41 5.70 10.62
C TRP A 101 5.76 6.01 11.28
N PHE A 102 5.87 7.19 11.81
CA PHE A 102 7.08 7.74 12.40
C PHE A 102 6.77 8.36 13.77
N ALA A 103 7.70 8.21 14.71
CA ALA A 103 7.65 8.88 16.01
C ALA A 103 9.05 9.34 16.43
N SER A 104 9.12 10.46 17.16
CA SER A 104 10.34 11.03 17.71
C SER A 104 10.05 11.79 19.00
N VAL A 105 10.99 11.82 19.91
CA VAL A 105 10.92 12.57 21.18
C VAL A 105 11.50 13.96 21.10
N GLY A 106 12.21 14.30 20.02
CA GLY A 106 12.65 15.67 19.74
C GLY A 106 14.06 15.99 20.16
N ASP A 107 14.95 15.02 20.08
CA ASP A 107 16.37 15.21 20.39
C ASP A 107 17.09 16.11 19.37
N ASN A 108 18.26 16.62 19.77
CA ASN A 108 18.99 17.59 18.99
C ASN A 108 20.52 17.40 19.19
N PRO A 109 21.29 17.11 18.11
CA PRO A 109 20.84 17.12 16.72
C PRO A 109 20.19 15.80 16.31
N SER A 110 19.10 15.89 15.55
CA SER A 110 18.46 14.77 14.91
C SER A 110 17.92 15.15 13.53
N ASP A 111 17.86 14.20 12.61
CA ASP A 111 17.25 14.37 11.30
C ASP A 111 16.65 13.06 10.78
N PHE A 112 15.60 13.20 9.96
CA PHE A 112 14.94 12.09 9.30
C PHE A 112 14.49 12.52 7.92
N SER A 113 14.85 11.77 6.89
CA SER A 113 14.44 12.03 5.52
C SER A 113 13.95 10.76 4.85
N ALA A 114 12.88 10.87 4.06
CA ALA A 114 12.34 9.78 3.24
C ALA A 114 12.46 10.13 1.76
N TYR A 115 12.77 9.12 0.95
CA TYR A 115 13.03 9.28 -0.48
C TYR A 115 12.24 8.26 -1.30
N TRP A 116 11.85 8.70 -2.49
CA TRP A 116 11.41 7.85 -3.60
C TRP A 116 12.40 8.02 -4.75
N ASP A 117 13.05 6.95 -5.19
CA ASP A 117 14.09 6.95 -6.24
C ASP A 117 15.14 8.05 -6.07
N GLY A 118 15.62 8.21 -4.84
CA GLY A 118 16.61 9.21 -4.50
C GLY A 118 16.09 10.65 -4.46
N THR A 119 14.81 10.90 -4.76
CA THR A 119 14.16 12.20 -4.60
C THR A 119 13.55 12.30 -3.21
N ALA A 120 13.92 13.32 -2.45
CA ALA A 120 13.36 13.51 -1.11
C ALA A 120 11.86 13.85 -1.17
N VAL A 121 11.04 13.05 -0.50
CA VAL A 121 9.59 13.29 -0.32
C VAL A 121 9.30 13.88 1.06
N LEU A 122 10.21 13.69 2.01
CA LEU A 122 10.16 14.28 3.35
C LEU A 122 11.56 14.60 3.84
N SER A 123 11.73 15.72 4.55
CA SER A 123 12.94 16.05 5.28
C SER A 123 12.59 16.78 6.56
N LEU A 124 12.98 16.22 7.70
CA LEU A 124 12.70 16.72 9.03
C LEU A 124 14.02 17.00 9.75
N THR A 125 14.12 18.15 10.41
CA THR A 125 15.24 18.51 11.27
C THR A 125 14.73 18.64 12.70
N ASN A 126 15.36 17.93 13.63
CA ASN A 126 14.98 17.84 15.03
C ASN A 126 13.48 17.53 15.19
N PRO A 127 12.97 16.45 14.55
CA PRO A 127 11.55 16.14 14.60
C PRO A 127 11.10 15.83 16.02
N ASN A 128 9.92 16.31 16.39
CA ASN A 128 9.31 16.02 17.69
C ASN A 128 7.83 15.73 17.54
N THR A 129 7.44 14.49 17.75
CA THR A 129 6.04 14.07 17.79
C THR A 129 5.55 13.79 19.22
N GLY A 130 6.41 14.01 20.23
CA GLY A 130 6.15 13.66 21.63
C GLY A 130 5.97 12.15 21.82
N ALA A 131 6.77 11.35 21.12
CA ALA A 131 6.68 9.87 21.06
C ALA A 131 5.34 9.35 20.48
N ASN A 132 4.52 10.20 19.88
CA ASN A 132 3.28 9.77 19.25
C ASN A 132 3.51 9.36 17.79
N TRP A 133 2.92 8.26 17.40
CA TRP A 133 2.95 7.82 16.02
C TRP A 133 2.22 8.79 15.10
N THR A 134 2.90 9.26 14.07
CA THR A 134 2.38 10.16 13.03
C THR A 134 2.51 9.47 11.68
N GLU A 135 1.42 9.39 10.92
CA GLU A 135 1.45 8.85 9.57
C GLU A 135 1.87 9.91 8.56
N TYR A 136 2.80 9.55 7.70
CA TYR A 136 3.18 10.30 6.51
C TYR A 136 2.74 9.52 5.27
N THR A 137 2.15 10.23 4.31
CA THR A 137 1.61 9.63 3.08
C THR A 137 1.93 10.50 1.89
N PHE A 138 2.44 9.88 0.83
CA PHE A 138 2.84 10.53 -0.43
C PHE A 138 2.23 9.77 -1.60
N THR A 139 2.04 10.47 -2.72
CA THR A 139 1.60 9.85 -3.98
C THR A 139 2.71 9.99 -4.99
N GLU A 140 3.19 8.86 -5.50
CA GLU A 140 4.33 8.78 -6.39
C GLU A 140 3.94 8.05 -7.69
N THR A 141 4.76 8.21 -8.72
CA THR A 141 4.55 7.53 -10.00
C THR A 141 5.62 6.50 -10.21
N GLY A 142 5.21 5.25 -10.47
CA GLY A 142 6.10 4.13 -10.72
C GLY A 142 6.85 4.26 -12.04
N THR A 143 8.09 3.77 -12.06
CA THR A 143 8.95 3.73 -13.26
C THR A 143 9.13 2.31 -13.81
N GLY A 144 8.69 1.28 -13.08
CA GLY A 144 8.81 -0.14 -13.38
C GLY A 144 9.77 -0.87 -12.43
N HIS A 145 10.67 -0.15 -11.79
CA HIS A 145 11.58 -0.66 -10.77
C HIS A 145 12.06 0.49 -9.89
N ASP A 146 11.38 0.69 -8.80
CA ASP A 146 11.58 1.82 -7.92
C ASP A 146 12.20 1.42 -6.58
N SER A 147 12.59 2.41 -5.80
CA SER A 147 13.16 2.22 -4.47
C SER A 147 12.64 3.27 -3.50
N ILE A 148 12.54 2.88 -2.24
CA ILE A 148 12.40 3.81 -1.12
C ILE A 148 13.64 3.75 -0.26
N SER A 149 13.98 4.89 0.37
CA SER A 149 15.00 4.93 1.39
C SER A 149 14.68 5.93 2.48
N PHE A 150 15.22 5.65 3.66
CA PHE A 150 15.19 6.53 4.82
C PHE A 150 16.64 6.82 5.22
N ASN A 151 16.98 8.10 5.38
CA ASN A 151 18.20 8.52 6.03
C ASN A 151 17.82 9.11 7.39
N PHE A 152 18.58 8.75 8.42
CA PHE A 152 18.24 9.12 9.78
C PHE A 152 19.47 9.21 10.67
N ARG A 153 19.39 10.10 11.63
CA ARG A 153 20.34 10.29 12.71
C ARG A 153 19.62 10.80 13.95
N ASP A 154 19.96 10.29 15.13
CA ASP A 154 19.41 10.79 16.40
C ASP A 154 20.47 10.73 17.51
N ASP A 155 20.95 11.90 17.91
CA ASP A 155 21.93 12.05 18.99
C ASP A 155 21.25 12.66 20.23
N PRO A 156 21.15 11.99 21.37
CA PRO A 156 21.67 10.65 21.71
C PRO A 156 20.58 9.57 21.87
N GLU A 157 19.37 9.81 21.41
CA GLU A 157 18.20 8.95 21.66
C GLU A 157 17.81 8.13 20.41
N TYR A 158 16.52 7.87 20.22
CA TYR A 158 16.01 7.05 19.12
C TYR A 158 14.77 7.69 18.50
N MET A 159 14.67 7.58 17.18
CA MET A 159 13.40 7.70 16.45
C MET A 159 12.79 6.33 16.24
N ALA A 160 11.51 6.28 15.92
CA ALA A 160 10.82 5.02 15.65
C ALA A 160 10.11 5.06 14.29
N LEU A 161 10.16 3.92 13.56
CA LEU A 161 9.57 3.73 12.23
C LEU A 161 8.77 2.42 12.21
N ASP A 162 7.57 2.45 11.64
CA ASP A 162 6.74 1.24 11.50
C ASP A 162 5.79 1.34 10.31
N ASN A 163 5.21 0.19 9.93
CA ASN A 163 4.15 0.06 8.91
C ASN A 163 4.46 0.78 7.60
N VAL A 164 5.68 0.61 7.09
CA VAL A 164 6.08 1.14 5.78
C VAL A 164 5.34 0.40 4.68
N SER A 165 4.73 1.14 3.78
CA SER A 165 3.88 0.57 2.74
C SER A 165 4.03 1.32 1.41
N VAL A 166 4.10 0.55 0.33
CA VAL A 166 3.93 1.03 -1.05
C VAL A 166 2.81 0.22 -1.68
N THR A 167 1.70 0.87 -2.00
CA THR A 167 0.53 0.24 -2.59
C THR A 167 0.09 0.96 -3.85
N GLU A 168 -0.25 0.21 -4.90
CA GLU A 168 -0.80 0.81 -6.11
C GLU A 168 -2.13 1.50 -5.78
N VAL A 169 -2.25 2.76 -6.19
CA VAL A 169 -3.53 3.46 -6.19
C VAL A 169 -4.38 2.80 -7.26
N SER A 170 -5.13 1.76 -6.87
CA SER A 170 -6.08 1.12 -7.76
C SER A 170 -7.02 2.20 -8.26
N GLY A 171 -6.83 2.64 -9.50
CA GLY A 171 -7.92 3.27 -10.22
C GLY A 171 -9.06 2.26 -10.10
N GLN A 172 -10.14 2.61 -9.43
CA GLN A 172 -11.33 1.78 -9.49
C GLN A 172 -11.61 1.63 -10.98
N THR A 173 -11.20 0.51 -11.56
CA THR A 173 -11.85 0.05 -12.78
C THR A 173 -13.27 -0.17 -12.31
N VAL A 174 -14.08 0.88 -12.41
CA VAL A 174 -15.53 0.72 -12.36
C VAL A 174 -15.77 -0.39 -13.37
N PRO A 175 -16.20 -1.61 -12.93
CA PRO A 175 -16.47 -2.67 -13.87
C PRO A 175 -17.36 -2.02 -14.90
N GLU A 176 -16.96 -2.03 -16.18
CA GLU A 176 -17.75 -1.40 -17.23
C GLU A 176 -19.17 -1.89 -16.98
N PRO A 177 -20.10 -1.00 -16.66
CA PRO A 177 -21.35 -1.44 -16.09
C PRO A 177 -21.85 -2.48 -17.05
N SER A 178 -22.36 -3.58 -16.52
CA SER A 178 -23.09 -4.61 -17.27
C SER A 178 -24.14 -4.01 -18.22
N SER A 179 -24.15 -2.69 -18.36
CA SER A 179 -24.79 -1.87 -19.36
C SER A 179 -24.59 -2.38 -20.79
N TRP A 180 -23.38 -2.86 -21.15
CA TRP A 180 -23.15 -3.49 -22.45
C TRP A 180 -23.89 -4.82 -22.57
N LEU A 181 -23.92 -5.58 -21.47
CA LEU A 181 -24.68 -6.83 -21.43
C LEU A 181 -26.17 -6.57 -21.34
N LEU A 182 -26.59 -5.55 -20.58
CA LEU A 182 -27.98 -5.11 -20.48
C LEU A 182 -28.47 -4.52 -21.80
N LEU A 183 -27.63 -3.71 -22.47
CA LEU A 183 -27.90 -3.21 -23.81
C LEU A 183 -28.00 -4.34 -24.82
N GLY A 184 -27.04 -5.28 -24.81
CA GLY A 184 -27.05 -6.46 -25.68
C GLY A 184 -28.27 -7.35 -25.49
N THR A 185 -28.66 -7.64 -24.27
CA THR A 185 -29.88 -8.44 -23.96
C THR A 185 -31.17 -7.68 -24.26
N GLY A 186 -31.17 -6.34 -24.05
CA GLY A 186 -32.29 -5.48 -24.42
C GLY A 186 -32.53 -5.45 -25.93
N VAL A 187 -31.48 -5.30 -26.73
CA VAL A 187 -31.56 -5.33 -28.20
C VAL A 187 -32.02 -6.68 -28.73
N LEU A 188 -31.48 -7.77 -28.17
CA LEU A 188 -31.91 -9.14 -28.54
C LEU A 188 -33.38 -9.38 -28.15
N GLY A 189 -33.82 -8.88 -26.99
CA GLY A 189 -35.22 -8.97 -26.57
C GLY A 189 -36.18 -8.23 -27.50
N LEU A 190 -35.82 -7.01 -27.88
CA LEU A 190 -36.61 -6.21 -28.85
C LEU A 190 -36.65 -6.86 -30.24
N GLY A 191 -35.50 -7.38 -30.72
CA GLY A 191 -35.45 -8.12 -31.99
C GLY A 191 -36.37 -9.35 -32.01
N GLY A 192 -36.47 -10.06 -30.88
CA GLY A 192 -37.39 -11.21 -30.72
C GLY A 192 -38.87 -10.80 -30.79
N ILE A 193 -39.24 -9.67 -30.21
CA ILE A 193 -40.61 -9.14 -30.23
C ILE A 193 -41.01 -8.69 -31.66
N VAL A 194 -40.14 -7.94 -32.33
CA VAL A 194 -40.36 -7.44 -33.69
C VAL A 194 -40.55 -8.63 -34.67
N ARG A 195 -39.66 -9.65 -34.60
CA ARG A 195 -39.77 -10.85 -35.45
C ARG A 195 -41.08 -11.63 -35.22
N ARG A 196 -41.57 -11.62 -33.99
CA ARG A 196 -42.86 -12.30 -33.67
C ARG A 196 -44.08 -11.53 -34.23
N LYS A 197 -43.98 -10.18 -34.31
CA LYS A 197 -45.05 -9.35 -34.85
C LYS A 197 -45.12 -9.36 -36.37
N LEU A 198 -43.99 -9.54 -37.07
CA LEU A 198 -43.91 -9.63 -38.54
C LEU A 198 -44.29 -11.02 -39.10
N ARG A 199 -44.43 -12.02 -38.23
CA ARG A 199 -44.86 -13.40 -38.63
C ARG A 199 -46.33 -13.68 -38.36
N ARG A 200 -47.10 -12.67 -37.93
CA ARG A 200 -48.57 -12.72 -37.86
C ARG A 200 -49.17 -11.89 -38.98
#